data_f3836a6f17cf8647ff530f876c007f80
#
_entry.id   f3836a6f17cf8647ff530f876c007f80
#
_cell.length_a   1.000
_cell.length_b   1.000
_cell.length_c   1.000
_cell.angle_alpha   90.00
_cell.angle_beta   90.00
_cell.angle_gamma   90.00
#
_symmetry.space_group_name_H-M   'P 1'
#
loop_
_entity.id
_entity.type
_entity.pdbx_description
1 polymer ?
#
loop_
_entity_poly.entity_id
_entity_poly.type
_entity_poly.pdbx_seq_one_letter_code
_entity_poly.pdbx_strand_id
1 'polypeptide(L)'
;MDAAETSPFRWILLPLIGIFTLLIFCFLKSKAKLDIKGKYVLITGCDSGFGRATAITLDKMGVCVLATCLTKGGEQSLKSVTSDKLKTFQLDVTNPEQIKEVYYKVTELIKRHGGA
;
A
#
# COMPACT_ATOMS: atom_id res chain seq x y z
N MET A 1 -18.40 -53.05 -11.10
CA MET A 1 -17.46 -52.81 -10.10
C MET A 1 -16.81 -51.49 -10.24
N ASP A 2 -16.05 -51.34 -11.20
CA ASP A 2 -15.24 -50.15 -11.36
C ASP A 2 -16.01 -48.95 -11.87
N ALA A 3 -17.24 -49.16 -12.28
CA ALA A 3 -18.14 -48.08 -12.68
C ALA A 3 -18.46 -47.09 -11.55
N ALA A 4 -18.37 -47.53 -10.32
CA ALA A 4 -18.54 -46.65 -9.17
C ALA A 4 -17.35 -45.70 -8.97
N GLU A 5 -16.21 -46.05 -9.51
CA GLU A 5 -15.00 -45.25 -9.39
C GLU A 5 -14.93 -44.14 -10.44
N THR A 6 -15.74 -44.22 -11.48
CA THR A 6 -15.91 -43.14 -12.43
C THR A 6 -17.03 -42.21 -11.99
N SER A 7 -17.04 -41.84 -10.71
CA SER A 7 -18.00 -40.87 -10.22
C SER A 7 -17.83 -39.56 -10.96
N PRO A 8 -18.93 -38.88 -11.34
CA PRO A 8 -18.85 -37.59 -12.04
C PRO A 8 -18.09 -36.53 -11.29
N PHE A 9 -17.88 -36.74 -10.01
CA PHE A 9 -17.09 -35.87 -9.15
C PHE A 9 -15.64 -35.71 -9.61
N ARG A 10 -15.00 -36.77 -10.11
CA ARG A 10 -13.61 -36.70 -10.56
C ARG A 10 -13.45 -35.81 -11.80
N TRP A 11 -14.39 -35.87 -12.70
CA TRP A 11 -14.41 -35.09 -13.92
C TRP A 11 -14.69 -33.60 -13.67
N ILE A 12 -15.40 -33.31 -12.59
CA ILE A 12 -15.68 -31.92 -12.17
C ILE A 12 -14.52 -31.33 -11.33
N LEU A 13 -13.88 -32.17 -10.49
CA LEU A 13 -12.78 -31.73 -9.63
C LEU A 13 -11.52 -31.35 -10.40
N LEU A 14 -11.16 -32.10 -11.43
CA LEU A 14 -9.96 -31.83 -12.24
C LEU A 14 -9.95 -30.44 -12.88
N PRO A 15 -11.00 -30.00 -13.59
CA PRO A 15 -11.04 -28.67 -14.15
C PRO A 15 -11.12 -27.59 -13.07
N LEU A 16 -11.76 -27.82 -11.92
CA LEU A 16 -11.82 -26.89 -10.81
C LEU A 16 -10.45 -26.67 -10.18
N ILE A 17 -9.67 -27.72 -10.00
CA ILE A 17 -8.29 -27.62 -9.51
C ILE A 17 -7.44 -26.83 -10.50
N GLY A 18 -7.59 -27.07 -11.79
CA GLY A 18 -6.90 -26.32 -12.84
C GLY A 18 -7.22 -24.85 -12.82
N ILE A 19 -8.48 -24.48 -12.69
CA ILE A 19 -8.93 -23.10 -12.60
C ILE A 19 -8.37 -22.43 -11.33
N PHE A 20 -8.43 -23.13 -10.21
CA PHE A 20 -7.94 -22.61 -8.93
C PHE A 20 -6.43 -22.36 -8.95
N THR A 21 -5.65 -23.29 -9.51
CA THR A 21 -4.20 -23.11 -9.68
C THR A 21 -3.87 -21.97 -10.63
N LEU A 22 -4.65 -21.82 -11.71
CA LEU A 22 -4.49 -20.72 -12.65
C LEU A 22 -4.77 -19.36 -11.97
N LEU A 23 -5.83 -19.28 -11.17
CA LEU A 23 -6.18 -18.09 -10.41
C LEU A 23 -5.09 -17.73 -9.40
N ILE A 24 -4.57 -18.71 -8.66
CA ILE A 24 -3.44 -18.50 -7.73
C ILE A 24 -2.22 -18.04 -8.51
N PHE A 25 -1.91 -18.65 -9.62
CA PHE A 25 -0.76 -18.28 -10.46
C PHE A 25 -0.89 -16.85 -10.99
N CYS A 26 -2.07 -16.47 -11.50
CA CYS A 26 -2.35 -15.11 -11.91
C CYS A 26 -2.26 -14.12 -10.75
N PHE A 27 -2.76 -14.50 -9.58
CA PHE A 27 -2.70 -13.67 -8.37
C PHE A 27 -1.25 -13.45 -7.90
N LEU A 28 -0.45 -14.51 -7.89
CA LEU A 28 0.97 -14.41 -7.54
C LEU A 28 1.76 -13.59 -8.56
N LYS A 29 1.45 -13.76 -9.85
CA LYS A 29 2.08 -12.99 -10.92
C LYS A 29 1.67 -11.52 -10.89
N SER A 30 0.44 -11.24 -10.52
CA SER A 30 -0.08 -9.89 -10.32
C SER A 30 0.61 -9.14 -9.17
N LYS A 31 1.10 -9.86 -8.16
CA LYS A 31 1.92 -9.29 -7.09
C LYS A 31 3.35 -9.00 -7.52
N ALA A 32 3.78 -9.52 -8.64
CA ALA A 32 5.14 -9.36 -9.13
C ALA A 32 5.26 -8.05 -9.92
N LYS A 33 5.88 -7.07 -9.27
CA LYS A 33 6.58 -5.96 -9.92
C LYS A 33 5.73 -4.78 -10.40
N LEU A 34 5.07 -4.13 -9.48
CA LEU A 34 4.95 -2.69 -9.62
C LEU A 34 6.32 -2.10 -9.17
N ASP A 35 7.05 -1.52 -10.08
CA ASP A 35 8.24 -0.76 -9.69
C ASP A 35 7.77 0.55 -9.05
N ILE A 36 7.64 0.51 -7.74
CA ILE A 36 7.16 1.62 -6.92
C ILE A 36 8.30 2.44 -6.32
N LYS A 37 9.53 2.03 -6.55
CA LYS A 37 10.69 2.76 -6.05
C LYS A 37 10.74 4.17 -6.62
N GLY A 38 10.93 5.15 -5.76
CA GLY A 38 11.00 6.55 -6.16
C GLY A 38 9.66 7.19 -6.49
N LYS A 39 8.55 6.46 -6.42
CA LYS A 39 7.20 7.05 -6.56
C LYS A 39 6.75 7.67 -5.25
N TYR A 40 5.85 8.65 -5.38
CA TYR A 40 5.26 9.33 -4.23
C TYR A 40 3.91 8.72 -3.87
N VAL A 41 3.71 8.45 -2.60
CA VAL A 41 2.43 7.95 -2.06
C VAL A 41 2.04 8.79 -0.86
N LEU A 42 0.84 9.33 -0.90
CA LEU A 42 0.26 10.06 0.23
C LEU A 42 -0.61 9.11 1.04
N ILE A 43 -0.36 9.05 2.34
CA ILE A 43 -1.12 8.21 3.27
C ILE A 43 -1.63 9.07 4.41
N THR A 44 -2.93 9.03 4.66
CA THR A 44 -3.54 9.74 5.79
C THR A 44 -3.75 8.81 6.98
N GLY A 45 -3.77 9.39 8.19
CA GLY A 45 -4.01 8.62 9.40
C GLY A 45 -2.87 7.70 9.81
N CYS A 46 -1.64 8.19 9.76
CA CYS A 46 -0.44 7.40 10.06
C CYS A 46 -0.04 7.40 11.54
N ASP A 47 -0.87 7.90 12.44
CA ASP A 47 -0.59 7.90 13.89
C ASP A 47 -0.52 6.47 14.45
N SER A 48 -1.38 5.58 13.97
CA SER A 48 -1.49 4.21 14.45
C SER A 48 -2.17 3.32 13.42
N GLY A 49 -2.25 2.01 13.70
CA GLY A 49 -3.00 1.05 12.91
C GLY A 49 -2.46 0.84 11.49
N PHE A 50 -3.35 0.66 10.55
CA PHE A 50 -3.01 0.31 9.16
C PHE A 50 -2.24 1.41 8.42
N GLY A 51 -2.60 2.66 8.61
CA GLY A 51 -1.89 3.79 7.99
C GLY A 51 -0.43 3.82 8.37
N ARG A 52 -0.13 3.69 9.66
CA ARG A 52 1.24 3.62 10.18
C ARG A 52 2.00 2.40 9.64
N ALA A 53 1.41 1.21 9.71
CA ALA A 53 2.03 -0.01 9.22
C ALA A 53 2.32 0.05 7.72
N THR A 54 1.40 0.57 6.94
CA THR A 54 1.56 0.76 5.49
C THR A 54 2.67 1.76 5.19
N ALA A 55 2.72 2.89 5.89
CA ALA A 55 3.76 3.90 5.71
C ALA A 55 5.16 3.33 5.97
N ILE A 56 5.33 2.59 7.06
CA ILE A 56 6.60 1.95 7.42
C ILE A 56 7.00 0.91 6.36
N THR A 57 6.06 0.09 5.91
CA THR A 57 6.32 -0.94 4.90
C THR A 57 6.74 -0.34 3.57
N LEU A 58 6.04 0.68 3.09
CA LEU A 58 6.36 1.35 1.84
C LEU A 58 7.69 2.10 1.91
N ASP A 59 8.00 2.71 3.05
CA ASP A 59 9.29 3.35 3.28
C ASP A 59 10.45 2.34 3.15
N LYS A 60 10.31 1.16 3.75
CA LYS A 60 11.29 0.07 3.62
C LYS A 60 11.43 -0.43 2.18
N MET A 61 10.38 -0.33 1.39
CA MET A 61 10.40 -0.69 -0.03
C MET A 61 11.03 0.39 -0.94
N GLY A 62 11.44 1.52 -0.37
CA GLY A 62 12.06 2.61 -1.11
C GLY A 62 11.08 3.57 -1.78
N VAL A 63 9.84 3.58 -1.35
CA VAL A 63 8.81 4.53 -1.80
C VAL A 63 8.99 5.86 -1.07
N CYS A 64 8.76 6.97 -1.77
CA CYS A 64 8.72 8.29 -1.14
C CYS A 64 7.35 8.49 -0.48
N VAL A 65 7.25 8.16 0.79
CA VAL A 65 5.99 8.23 1.52
C VAL A 65 5.76 9.64 2.05
N LEU A 66 4.57 10.18 1.81
CA LEU A 66 4.08 11.41 2.38
C LEU A 66 3.00 11.04 3.41
N ALA A 67 3.38 10.95 4.66
CA ALA A 67 2.52 10.48 5.74
C ALA A 67 1.89 11.65 6.47
N THR A 68 0.59 11.63 6.65
CA THR A 68 -0.08 12.61 7.50
C THR A 68 -0.51 12.00 8.82
N CYS A 69 -0.28 12.73 9.89
CA CYS A 69 -0.63 12.34 11.25
C CYS A 69 -1.54 13.41 11.86
N LEU A 70 -2.47 13.00 12.69
CA LEU A 70 -3.35 13.91 13.40
C LEU A 70 -2.60 14.64 14.53
N THR A 71 -1.69 13.93 15.21
CA THR A 71 -0.97 14.42 16.37
C THR A 71 0.53 14.57 16.12
N LYS A 72 1.17 15.51 16.82
CA LYS A 72 2.63 15.67 16.80
C LYS A 72 3.34 14.45 17.38
N GLY A 73 2.76 13.79 18.38
CA GLY A 73 3.31 12.58 18.97
C GLY A 73 3.35 11.43 17.97
N GLY A 74 2.28 11.24 17.20
CA GLY A 74 2.22 10.26 16.13
C GLY A 74 3.25 10.54 15.03
N GLU A 75 3.40 11.82 14.65
CA GLU A 75 4.39 12.25 13.67
C GLU A 75 5.82 11.95 14.11
N GLN A 76 6.17 12.33 15.33
CA GLN A 76 7.51 12.08 15.90
C GLN A 76 7.80 10.59 16.04
N SER A 77 6.81 9.83 16.52
CA SER A 77 6.93 8.38 16.65
C SER A 77 7.15 7.70 15.29
N LEU A 78 6.48 8.15 14.24
CA LEU A 78 6.66 7.61 12.90
C LEU A 78 8.05 7.96 12.34
N LYS A 79 8.49 9.20 12.50
CA LYS A 79 9.83 9.64 12.08
C LYS A 79 10.95 8.81 12.71
N SER A 80 10.79 8.41 13.97
CA SER A 80 11.82 7.67 14.70
C SER A 80 12.07 6.27 14.15
N VAL A 81 11.13 5.69 13.39
CA VAL A 81 11.20 4.32 12.85
C VAL A 81 11.26 4.26 11.32
N THR A 82 11.38 5.38 10.65
CA THR A 82 11.39 5.48 9.19
C THR A 82 12.62 6.22 8.68
N SER A 83 12.85 6.14 7.37
CA SER A 83 13.98 6.79 6.70
C SER A 83 13.70 8.27 6.39
N ASP A 84 14.72 8.98 5.92
CA ASP A 84 14.61 10.39 5.49
C ASP A 84 13.74 10.56 4.23
N LYS A 85 13.46 9.49 3.51
CA LYS A 85 12.56 9.51 2.34
C LYS A 85 11.10 9.70 2.71
N LEU A 86 10.73 9.28 3.89
CA LEU A 86 9.39 9.50 4.41
C LEU A 86 9.29 10.93 4.96
N LYS A 87 8.30 11.67 4.49
CA LYS A 87 7.98 13.01 4.98
C LYS A 87 6.67 12.97 5.74
N THR A 88 6.63 13.70 6.83
CA THR A 88 5.44 13.75 7.69
C THR A 88 4.81 15.14 7.64
N PHE A 89 3.49 15.16 7.73
CA PHE A 89 2.70 16.38 7.82
C PHE A 89 1.62 16.19 8.88
N GLN A 90 1.33 17.25 9.61
CA GLN A 90 0.20 17.24 10.52
C GLN A 90 -1.07 17.58 9.73
N LEU A 91 -2.08 16.72 9.79
CA LEU A 91 -3.33 16.90 9.07
C LEU A 91 -4.51 16.33 9.84
N ASP A 92 -5.49 17.19 10.11
CA ASP A 92 -6.85 16.78 10.46
C ASP A 92 -7.68 16.79 9.17
N VAL A 93 -8.12 15.61 8.72
CA VAL A 93 -8.89 15.46 7.47
C VAL A 93 -10.28 16.11 7.53
N THR A 94 -10.73 16.50 8.70
CA THR A 94 -12.00 17.24 8.88
C THR A 94 -11.81 18.76 8.76
N ASN A 95 -10.58 19.24 8.69
CA ASN A 95 -10.25 20.67 8.62
C ASN A 95 -9.86 21.06 7.18
N PRO A 96 -10.74 21.80 6.44
CA PRO A 96 -10.48 22.18 5.05
C PRO A 96 -9.23 23.05 4.85
N GLU A 97 -8.92 23.92 5.82
CA GLU A 97 -7.76 24.81 5.74
C GLU A 97 -6.44 24.02 5.81
N GLN A 98 -6.38 23.03 6.72
CA GLN A 98 -5.22 22.14 6.82
C GLN A 98 -5.06 21.28 5.58
N ILE A 99 -6.16 20.81 4.97
CA ILE A 99 -6.11 20.06 3.72
C ILE A 99 -5.47 20.89 2.61
N LYS A 100 -5.87 22.15 2.47
CA LYS A 100 -5.28 23.07 1.47
C LYS A 100 -3.80 23.28 1.72
N GLU A 101 -3.42 23.54 2.98
CA GLU A 101 -2.03 23.75 3.35
C GLU A 101 -1.14 22.55 3.01
N VAL A 102 -1.58 21.35 3.38
CA VAL A 102 -0.85 20.13 3.09
C VAL A 102 -0.80 19.88 1.57
N TYR A 103 -1.88 20.14 0.85
CA TYR A 103 -1.92 20.04 -0.61
C TYR A 103 -0.83 20.89 -1.27
N TYR A 104 -0.70 22.15 -0.86
CA TYR A 104 0.33 23.04 -1.41
C TYR A 104 1.74 22.55 -1.07
N LYS A 105 1.98 22.15 0.18
CA LYS A 105 3.27 21.61 0.61
C LYS A 105 3.69 20.37 -0.15
N VAL A 106 2.75 19.44 -0.34
CA VAL A 106 2.97 18.19 -1.09
C VAL A 106 3.24 18.49 -2.56
N THR A 107 2.45 19.37 -3.17
CA THR A 107 2.62 19.75 -4.57
C THR A 107 3.98 20.40 -4.83
N GLU A 108 4.41 21.32 -3.96
CA GLU A 108 5.73 21.92 -4.06
C GLU A 108 6.86 20.89 -3.92
N LEU A 109 6.72 19.99 -2.98
CA LEU A 109 7.72 18.96 -2.72
C LEU A 109 7.89 18.04 -3.93
N ILE A 110 6.78 17.62 -4.53
CA ILE A 110 6.79 16.77 -5.73
C ILE A 110 7.43 17.53 -6.91
N LYS A 111 7.09 18.79 -7.12
CA LYS A 111 7.67 19.62 -8.19
C LYS A 111 9.18 19.77 -8.04
N ARG A 112 9.68 20.01 -6.83
CA ARG A 112 11.12 20.17 -6.56
C ARG A 112 11.93 18.92 -6.86
N HIS A 113 11.34 17.75 -6.67
CA HIS A 113 12.02 16.47 -6.87
C HIS A 113 11.78 15.84 -8.24
N GLY A 114 11.21 16.59 -9.18
CA GLY A 114 11.04 16.13 -10.56
C GLY A 114 9.94 15.07 -10.72
N GLY A 115 9.00 15.05 -9.82
CA GLY A 115 7.81 14.22 -9.96
C GLY A 115 6.94 14.78 -11.10
N ALA A 116 7.03 14.12 -12.22
CA ALA A 116 6.11 14.37 -13.32
C ALA A 116 4.78 13.67 -13.02
#